data_adc971faaa7b795807f2b14417e8c694
#
_entry.id   adc971faaa7b795807f2b14417e8c694
#
_cell.length_a   1.000
_cell.length_b   1.000
_cell.length_c   1.000
_cell.angle_alpha   90.00
_cell.angle_beta   90.00
_cell.angle_gamma   90.00
#
_symmetry.space_group_name_H-M   'P 1'
#
loop_
_entity.id
_entity.type
_entity.pdbx_description
1 polymer ?
#
loop_
_entity_poly.entity_id
_entity_poly.type
_entity_poly.pdbx_seq_one_letter_code
_entity_poly.pdbx_strand_id
1 'polypeptide(L)'
;MLSEQTELIRSLRLIIEEKSSREKELQEQVDYLTKKLFGTSSERRSDVIPGQQELFNEAETEQDPSLLEEETVIHEHTRKKKATHKELFKGIPVEKVVIPLPEEDQICPVCGTQMVLIGEEYIRRELEFIPATCRVIEYYSQSYGCPVCKEGLGDTEKPVIVKSQVPKALVGKGPASESVVAWTMYQKYANGLPLYRQEKDWKQYATQVSRTTLANWIIYCAQHYFQPLYDYFHRELLKRSFAMADETRVQVLHEEGRRAQSQSFMWLFRSGEDGLPVIILYGYSPTSSGSHAREFLNGYHGYLETDGYQGYNSLPGIKRCSCWAHIRRYFIDAVPKGKQYDYSQPAVQGVQYCSRLFTIEDSINKKYPGDHQKRKQLRLEKEKPVLEAFWSWLDQQRPQRNSRMDKAVTYAMNRRDTAETYLEDGRCR
;
A
#
# COMPACT_ATOMS: atom_id res chain seq x y z
N MET A 1 55.36 -7.75 -48.77
CA MET A 1 55.48 -8.39 -47.47
C MET A 1 55.21 -7.42 -46.29
N LEU A 2 55.95 -6.34 -46.05
CA LEU A 2 55.66 -5.42 -44.92
C LEU A 2 54.36 -4.66 -45.07
N SER A 3 53.97 -4.27 -46.30
CA SER A 3 52.70 -3.59 -46.60
C SER A 3 51.49 -4.50 -46.38
N GLU A 4 51.55 -5.74 -46.80
CA GLU A 4 50.47 -6.74 -46.63
C GLU A 4 50.26 -7.13 -45.16
N GLN A 5 51.33 -7.22 -44.38
CA GLN A 5 51.25 -7.47 -42.93
C GLN A 5 50.59 -6.31 -42.21
N THR A 6 50.84 -5.06 -42.60
CA THR A 6 50.23 -3.87 -42.01
C THR A 6 48.73 -3.82 -42.33
N GLU A 7 48.33 -4.20 -43.53
CA GLU A 7 46.93 -4.23 -43.94
C GLU A 7 46.16 -5.37 -43.24
N LEU A 8 46.80 -6.52 -43.06
CA LEU A 8 46.26 -7.63 -42.29
C LEU A 8 46.05 -7.28 -40.81
N ILE A 9 47.06 -6.61 -40.19
CA ILE A 9 46.92 -6.12 -38.81
C ILE A 9 45.77 -5.12 -38.67
N ARG A 10 45.59 -4.25 -39.67
CA ARG A 10 44.49 -3.27 -39.68
C ARG A 10 43.11 -3.95 -39.77
N SER A 11 43.00 -4.94 -40.66
CA SER A 11 41.74 -5.71 -40.80
C SER A 11 41.41 -6.54 -39.56
N LEU A 12 42.43 -7.17 -38.93
CA LEU A 12 42.25 -7.91 -37.69
C LEU A 12 41.86 -7.01 -36.50
N ARG A 13 42.37 -5.79 -36.43
CA ARG A 13 41.95 -4.81 -35.40
C ARG A 13 40.49 -4.41 -35.56
N LEU A 14 40.02 -4.18 -36.79
CA LEU A 14 38.62 -3.87 -37.06
C LEU A 14 37.69 -5.04 -36.70
N ILE A 15 38.10 -6.28 -36.99
CA ILE A 15 37.34 -7.47 -36.63
C ILE A 15 37.30 -7.66 -35.10
N ILE A 16 38.38 -7.37 -34.40
CA ILE A 16 38.43 -7.44 -32.93
C ILE A 16 37.51 -6.37 -32.31
N GLU A 17 37.51 -5.17 -32.86
CA GLU A 17 36.69 -4.06 -32.39
C GLU A 17 35.19 -4.35 -32.61
N GLU A 18 34.85 -4.90 -33.78
CA GLU A 18 33.48 -5.33 -34.11
C GLU A 18 33.01 -6.48 -33.20
N LYS A 19 33.86 -7.48 -32.97
CA LYS A 19 33.53 -8.59 -32.05
C LYS A 19 33.42 -8.15 -30.61
N SER A 20 34.28 -7.26 -30.12
CA SER A 20 34.21 -6.69 -28.78
C SER A 20 32.93 -5.87 -28.55
N SER A 21 32.51 -5.13 -29.59
CA SER A 21 31.24 -4.38 -29.57
C SER A 21 30.04 -5.31 -29.48
N ARG A 22 30.06 -6.39 -30.25
CA ARG A 22 28.99 -7.39 -30.28
C ARG A 22 28.93 -8.24 -29.01
N GLU A 23 30.07 -8.56 -28.42
CA GLU A 23 30.15 -9.23 -27.11
C GLU A 23 29.53 -8.38 -25.99
N LYS A 24 29.80 -7.07 -26.01
CA LYS A 24 29.23 -6.11 -25.06
C LYS A 24 27.71 -6.01 -25.20
N GLU A 25 27.22 -6.01 -26.45
CA GLU A 25 25.80 -5.99 -26.75
C GLU A 25 25.08 -7.29 -26.30
N LEU A 26 25.72 -8.44 -26.51
CA LEU A 26 25.22 -9.74 -26.06
C LEU A 26 25.26 -9.84 -24.52
N GLN A 27 26.27 -9.32 -23.87
CA GLN A 27 26.34 -9.28 -22.40
C GLN A 27 25.24 -8.42 -21.81
N GLU A 28 24.95 -7.24 -22.41
CA GLU A 28 23.82 -6.40 -22.01
C GLU A 28 22.47 -7.11 -22.20
N GLN A 29 22.31 -7.90 -23.25
CA GLN A 29 21.11 -8.72 -23.48
C GLN A 29 20.99 -9.85 -22.46
N VAL A 30 22.08 -10.53 -22.14
CA VAL A 30 22.11 -11.57 -21.09
C VAL A 30 21.79 -10.98 -19.73
N ASP A 31 22.38 -9.84 -19.37
CA ASP A 31 22.09 -9.14 -18.12
C ASP A 31 20.64 -8.68 -18.05
N TYR A 32 20.10 -8.18 -19.16
CA TYR A 32 18.67 -7.82 -19.26
C TYR A 32 17.76 -9.03 -19.08
N LEU A 33 18.04 -10.14 -19.76
CA LEU A 33 17.24 -11.37 -19.68
C LEU A 33 17.37 -12.03 -18.30
N THR A 34 18.55 -12.05 -17.72
CA THR A 34 18.81 -12.55 -16.36
C THR A 34 18.04 -11.74 -15.35
N LYS A 35 18.05 -10.41 -15.48
CA LYS A 35 17.27 -9.52 -14.63
C LYS A 35 15.75 -9.68 -14.81
N LYS A 36 15.30 -10.01 -16.03
CA LYS A 36 13.88 -10.25 -16.33
C LYS A 36 13.39 -11.61 -15.82
N LEU A 37 14.23 -12.63 -15.83
CA LEU A 37 13.90 -13.99 -15.40
C LEU A 37 14.09 -14.23 -13.90
N PHE A 38 15.10 -13.60 -13.32
CA PHE A 38 15.50 -13.84 -11.92
C PHE A 38 15.48 -12.57 -11.04
N GLY A 39 15.23 -11.40 -11.64
CA GLY A 39 15.07 -10.16 -10.89
C GLY A 39 13.73 -10.12 -10.19
N THR A 40 13.71 -9.69 -8.93
CA THR A 40 12.50 -9.43 -8.17
C THR A 40 11.68 -8.37 -8.88
N SER A 41 10.47 -8.72 -9.34
CA SER A 41 9.52 -7.80 -9.95
C SER A 41 8.77 -7.00 -8.88
N SER A 42 9.48 -6.23 -8.05
CA SER A 42 8.85 -5.26 -7.18
C SER A 42 8.99 -3.87 -7.79
N GLU A 43 7.90 -3.12 -7.85
CA GLU A 43 7.93 -1.70 -8.25
C GLU A 43 8.72 -0.81 -7.28
N ARG A 44 9.06 -1.31 -6.10
CA ARG A 44 10.05 -0.70 -5.23
C ARG A 44 11.41 -0.94 -5.87
N ARG A 45 11.87 0.00 -6.67
CA ARG A 45 13.31 0.13 -6.88
C ARG A 45 13.92 0.32 -5.50
N SER A 46 14.73 -0.65 -5.13
CA SER A 46 15.73 -0.46 -4.11
C SER A 46 16.66 0.66 -4.58
N ASP A 47 16.32 1.92 -4.27
CA ASP A 47 17.38 2.80 -3.87
C ASP A 47 18.01 2.05 -2.74
N VAL A 48 19.20 1.49 -3.00
CA VAL A 48 19.94 0.70 -2.02
C VAL A 48 20.20 1.64 -0.84
N ILE A 49 19.22 1.65 0.06
CA ILE A 49 19.47 2.05 1.43
C ILE A 49 20.29 0.88 1.97
N PRO A 50 21.53 1.06 2.41
CA PRO A 50 22.27 0.00 3.07
C PRO A 50 21.38 -0.51 4.22
N GLY A 51 20.94 -1.77 4.14
CA GLY A 51 20.03 -2.36 5.12
C GLY A 51 18.66 -2.86 4.57
N GLN A 52 18.46 -2.93 3.25
CA GLN A 52 17.26 -3.55 2.72
C GLN A 52 17.36 -5.08 2.81
N GLN A 53 16.46 -5.63 3.60
CA GLN A 53 16.41 -7.00 4.08
C GLN A 53 15.94 -7.99 3.01
N GLU A 54 16.58 -9.14 2.95
CA GLU A 54 16.03 -10.31 2.30
C GLU A 54 14.95 -10.94 3.18
N LEU A 55 13.87 -11.44 2.57
CA LEU A 55 12.64 -11.93 3.21
C LEU A 55 12.85 -13.05 4.27
N PHE A 56 14.03 -13.65 4.32
CA PHE A 56 14.38 -14.74 5.24
C PHE A 56 15.26 -14.30 6.42
N ASN A 57 15.76 -13.06 6.41
CA ASN A 57 16.64 -12.51 7.46
C ASN A 57 16.00 -11.32 8.19
N GLU A 58 14.70 -11.13 8.06
CA GLU A 58 13.98 -10.00 8.66
C GLU A 58 14.20 -9.91 10.18
N ALA A 59 14.14 -11.04 10.88
CA ALA A 59 14.35 -11.07 12.33
C ALA A 59 15.80 -10.81 12.74
N GLU A 60 16.79 -11.20 11.93
CA GLU A 60 18.20 -11.02 12.23
C GLU A 60 18.69 -9.61 11.87
N THR A 61 18.10 -8.98 10.85
CA THR A 61 18.45 -7.63 10.41
C THR A 61 17.72 -6.55 11.19
N GLU A 62 16.56 -6.85 11.78
CA GLU A 62 15.83 -5.98 12.74
C GLU A 62 16.44 -6.05 14.16
N GLN A 63 17.36 -6.97 14.41
CA GLN A 63 18.05 -7.08 15.68
C GLN A 63 18.87 -5.80 15.93
N ASP A 64 18.50 -5.03 16.95
CA ASP A 64 19.27 -3.88 17.43
C ASP A 64 20.34 -4.39 18.40
N PRO A 65 21.63 -4.43 18.00
CA PRO A 65 22.71 -4.94 18.85
C PRO A 65 22.90 -4.13 20.15
N SER A 66 22.29 -2.94 20.24
CA SER A 66 22.35 -2.11 21.44
C SER A 66 21.43 -2.56 22.57
N LEU A 67 20.60 -3.61 22.32
CA LEU A 67 19.76 -4.24 23.34
C LEU A 67 20.45 -5.44 24.01
N LEU A 68 21.59 -5.90 23.47
CA LEU A 68 22.50 -6.85 24.10
C LEU A 68 23.67 -6.04 24.65
N GLU A 69 23.85 -6.07 25.96
CA GLU A 69 24.88 -5.30 26.66
C GLU A 69 26.27 -5.53 26.09
N GLU A 70 26.99 -4.49 25.72
CA GLU A 70 28.30 -4.08 26.17
C GLU A 70 28.90 -2.95 25.34
N GLU A 71 29.69 -2.13 26.00
CA GLU A 71 30.26 -0.84 25.63
C GLU A 71 30.90 -0.73 24.25
N THR A 72 30.47 0.27 23.48
CA THR A 72 31.26 0.78 22.37
C THR A 72 31.17 2.30 22.24
N VAL A 73 32.29 2.94 22.09
CA VAL A 73 32.54 4.38 21.99
C VAL A 73 31.72 4.98 20.83
N ILE A 74 30.86 5.97 21.13
CA ILE A 74 29.86 6.56 20.23
C ILE A 74 30.44 7.85 19.63
N HIS A 75 30.38 7.93 18.29
CA HIS A 75 30.41 9.20 17.57
C HIS A 75 29.00 9.82 17.59
N GLU A 76 28.94 11.13 17.87
CA GLU A 76 27.68 11.88 18.01
C GLU A 76 26.76 11.76 16.78
N HIS A 77 25.66 11.04 16.93
CA HIS A 77 24.48 11.16 16.08
C HIS A 77 23.25 11.44 16.95
N THR A 78 22.49 12.46 16.59
CA THR A 78 21.23 12.81 17.26
C THR A 78 20.22 11.65 17.17
N ARG A 79 20.17 10.82 18.22
CA ARG A 79 19.20 9.72 18.34
C ARG A 79 17.79 10.28 18.57
N LYS A 80 16.83 9.86 17.78
CA LYS A 80 15.41 9.96 18.16
C LYS A 80 15.22 9.22 19.48
N LYS A 81 14.62 9.86 20.48
CA LYS A 81 14.28 9.22 21.78
C LYS A 81 13.48 7.94 21.49
N LYS A 82 13.97 6.78 21.96
CA LYS A 82 13.18 5.54 21.93
C LYS A 82 11.90 5.75 22.73
N ALA A 83 10.77 5.31 22.20
CA ALA A 83 9.51 5.33 22.93
C ALA A 83 9.64 4.45 24.19
N THR A 84 9.15 4.92 25.33
CA THR A 84 9.13 4.13 26.55
C THR A 84 8.14 2.96 26.39
N HIS A 85 8.33 1.86 27.14
CA HIS A 85 7.38 0.73 27.13
C HIS A 85 5.95 1.16 27.45
N LYS A 86 5.78 2.24 28.22
CA LYS A 86 4.46 2.82 28.54
C LYS A 86 3.81 3.47 27.30
N GLU A 87 4.61 4.07 26.44
CA GLU A 87 4.14 4.68 25.16
C GLU A 87 3.90 3.61 24.09
N LEU A 88 4.74 2.57 24.03
CA LEU A 88 4.59 1.45 23.10
C LEU A 88 3.29 0.67 23.29
N PHE A 89 2.83 0.52 24.56
CA PHE A 89 1.63 -0.26 24.88
C PHE A 89 0.43 0.62 25.22
N LYS A 90 0.43 1.88 24.77
CA LYS A 90 -0.69 2.80 24.98
C LYS A 90 -1.95 2.28 24.28
N GLY A 91 -3.02 2.06 25.04
CA GLY A 91 -4.31 1.57 24.53
C GLY A 91 -4.48 0.04 24.62
N ILE A 92 -3.48 -0.70 25.10
CA ILE A 92 -3.62 -2.12 25.43
C ILE A 92 -4.07 -2.23 26.90
N PRO A 93 -5.10 -3.05 27.23
CA PRO A 93 -5.49 -3.31 28.61
C PRO A 93 -4.29 -3.82 29.44
N VAL A 94 -4.17 -3.35 30.66
CA VAL A 94 -3.08 -3.73 31.56
C VAL A 94 -3.67 -4.52 32.73
N GLU A 95 -3.23 -5.78 32.85
CA GLU A 95 -3.51 -6.60 34.03
C GLU A 95 -2.36 -6.46 35.02
N LYS A 96 -2.69 -6.22 36.31
CA LYS A 96 -1.71 -6.15 37.39
C LYS A 96 -1.66 -7.49 38.09
N VAL A 97 -0.54 -8.20 37.96
CA VAL A 97 -0.28 -9.45 38.68
C VAL A 97 0.61 -9.12 39.89
N VAL A 98 0.11 -9.38 41.06
CA VAL A 98 0.85 -9.24 42.33
C VAL A 98 1.26 -10.62 42.82
N ILE A 99 2.54 -10.83 43.05
CA ILE A 99 3.08 -12.10 43.53
C ILE A 99 3.37 -11.93 45.03
N PRO A 100 2.53 -12.53 45.90
CA PRO A 100 2.77 -12.47 47.33
C PRO A 100 3.93 -13.40 47.74
N LEU A 101 4.58 -13.09 48.80
CA LEU A 101 5.51 -14.00 49.47
C LEU A 101 4.72 -15.18 50.05
N PRO A 102 5.17 -16.45 49.88
CA PRO A 102 4.55 -17.62 50.50
C PRO A 102 4.39 -17.45 52.00
N GLU A 103 3.31 -17.95 52.59
CA GLU A 103 3.01 -17.75 54.03
C GLU A 103 4.14 -18.26 54.94
N GLU A 104 4.78 -19.35 54.56
CA GLU A 104 5.94 -19.91 55.27
C GLU A 104 7.16 -19.02 55.29
N ASP A 105 7.31 -18.14 54.26
CA ASP A 105 8.42 -17.18 54.18
C ASP A 105 8.08 -15.83 54.78
N GLN A 106 6.85 -15.60 55.22
CA GLN A 106 6.42 -14.36 55.87
C GLN A 106 6.79 -14.29 57.35
N ILE A 107 7.67 -15.17 57.82
CA ILE A 107 8.19 -15.17 59.18
C ILE A 107 9.57 -14.52 59.21
N CYS A 108 9.75 -13.57 60.14
CA CYS A 108 11.04 -12.91 60.28
C CYS A 108 12.14 -13.91 60.66
N PRO A 109 13.21 -14.04 59.85
CA PRO A 109 14.28 -15.00 60.13
C PRO A 109 15.12 -14.69 61.37
N VAL A 110 14.99 -13.48 61.91
CA VAL A 110 15.77 -13.04 63.08
C VAL A 110 14.98 -13.21 64.39
N CYS A 111 13.68 -12.91 64.43
CA CYS A 111 12.88 -12.91 65.67
C CYS A 111 11.65 -13.82 65.65
N GLY A 112 11.35 -14.47 64.51
CA GLY A 112 10.22 -15.40 64.38
C GLY A 112 8.84 -14.73 64.34
N THR A 113 8.77 -13.40 64.23
CA THR A 113 7.49 -12.68 64.23
C THR A 113 6.93 -12.64 62.80
N GLN A 114 5.58 -12.74 62.65
CA GLN A 114 4.89 -12.58 61.37
C GLN A 114 5.19 -11.20 60.76
N MET A 115 5.71 -11.16 59.53
CA MET A 115 5.98 -9.93 58.79
C MET A 115 4.68 -9.36 58.20
N VAL A 116 4.63 -8.04 58.03
CA VAL A 116 3.52 -7.34 57.39
C VAL A 116 3.95 -6.77 56.05
N LEU A 117 3.01 -6.72 55.11
CA LEU A 117 3.22 -6.10 53.82
C LEU A 117 3.51 -4.60 53.97
N ILE A 118 4.67 -4.14 53.51
CA ILE A 118 5.11 -2.74 53.60
C ILE A 118 5.08 -1.99 52.27
N GLY A 119 4.91 -2.69 51.14
CA GLY A 119 4.85 -2.06 49.82
C GLY A 119 4.88 -3.06 48.69
N GLU A 120 4.73 -2.54 47.48
CA GLU A 120 4.82 -3.28 46.22
C GLU A 120 5.83 -2.58 45.33
N GLU A 121 6.69 -3.32 44.66
CA GLU A 121 7.66 -2.83 43.69
C GLU A 121 7.31 -3.28 42.29
N TYR A 122 7.38 -2.34 41.33
CA TYR A 122 7.25 -2.68 39.90
C TYR A 122 8.51 -3.37 39.41
N ILE A 123 8.39 -4.59 38.91
CA ILE A 123 9.53 -5.38 38.41
C ILE A 123 9.65 -5.27 36.88
N ARG A 124 8.60 -5.67 36.15
CA ARG A 124 8.64 -5.70 34.69
C ARG A 124 7.26 -5.61 34.06
N ARG A 125 7.24 -5.38 32.76
CA ARG A 125 6.03 -5.45 31.94
C ARG A 125 6.29 -6.43 30.80
N GLU A 126 5.34 -7.32 30.57
CA GLU A 126 5.34 -8.29 29.49
C GLU A 126 4.13 -8.06 28.61
N LEU A 127 4.27 -8.31 27.28
CA LEU A 127 3.16 -8.35 26.35
C LEU A 127 2.74 -9.80 26.21
N GLU A 128 1.54 -10.13 26.68
CA GLU A 128 0.93 -11.44 26.49
C GLU A 128 0.07 -11.43 25.23
N PHE A 129 0.22 -12.45 24.40
CA PHE A 129 -0.60 -12.67 23.21
C PHE A 129 -1.35 -13.98 23.35
N ILE A 130 -2.69 -13.93 23.36
CA ILE A 130 -3.55 -15.12 23.37
C ILE A 130 -3.97 -15.38 21.93
N PRO A 131 -3.59 -16.54 21.33
CA PRO A 131 -3.99 -16.92 19.99
C PRO A 131 -5.52 -16.94 19.82
N ALA A 132 -5.99 -16.75 18.58
CA ALA A 132 -7.41 -16.79 18.26
C ALA A 132 -8.05 -18.11 18.67
N THR A 133 -9.23 -18.03 19.29
CA THR A 133 -10.03 -19.20 19.67
C THR A 133 -11.21 -19.38 18.71
N CYS A 134 -11.59 -20.62 18.44
CA CYS A 134 -12.73 -20.96 17.59
C CYS A 134 -13.80 -21.68 18.42
N ARG A 135 -15.08 -21.31 18.21
CA ARG A 135 -16.22 -21.99 18.84
C ARG A 135 -17.36 -22.15 17.84
N VAL A 136 -18.15 -23.18 18.04
CA VAL A 136 -19.39 -23.39 17.27
C VAL A 136 -20.56 -22.80 18.08
N ILE A 137 -21.44 -22.07 17.39
CA ILE A 137 -22.67 -21.54 17.97
C ILE A 137 -23.83 -22.26 17.29
N GLU A 138 -24.67 -22.91 18.07
CA GLU A 138 -25.88 -23.58 17.62
C GLU A 138 -27.11 -22.75 18.00
N TYR A 139 -27.93 -22.43 17.03
CA TYR A 139 -29.16 -21.67 17.23
C TYR A 139 -30.38 -22.60 17.25
N TYR A 140 -31.18 -22.51 18.30
CA TYR A 140 -32.40 -23.25 18.47
C TYR A 140 -33.60 -22.32 18.48
N SER A 141 -34.65 -22.60 17.70
CA SER A 141 -35.94 -21.90 17.72
C SER A 141 -36.91 -22.64 18.58
N GLN A 142 -37.50 -21.96 19.55
CA GLN A 142 -38.57 -22.51 20.35
C GLN A 142 -39.89 -22.35 19.65
N SER A 143 -40.77 -23.38 19.74
CA SER A 143 -42.13 -23.38 19.19
C SER A 143 -43.12 -23.31 20.33
N TYR A 144 -44.06 -22.39 20.25
CA TYR A 144 -45.12 -22.19 21.24
C TYR A 144 -46.45 -22.54 20.62
N GLY A 145 -47.25 -23.37 21.28
CA GLY A 145 -48.62 -23.75 20.88
C GLY A 145 -49.63 -23.22 21.89
N CYS A 146 -50.78 -22.77 21.44
CA CYS A 146 -51.85 -22.36 22.31
C CYS A 146 -52.63 -23.59 22.81
N PRO A 147 -52.65 -23.89 24.14
CA PRO A 147 -53.38 -25.06 24.66
C PRO A 147 -54.88 -24.96 24.46
N VAL A 148 -55.46 -23.75 24.60
CA VAL A 148 -56.91 -23.51 24.45
C VAL A 148 -57.39 -23.73 23.02
N CYS A 149 -56.60 -23.20 22.04
CA CYS A 149 -56.93 -23.39 20.62
C CYS A 149 -56.72 -24.84 20.18
N LYS A 150 -55.88 -25.60 20.87
CA LYS A 150 -55.63 -27.03 20.55
C LYS A 150 -56.79 -27.92 20.99
N GLU A 151 -57.41 -27.61 22.14
CA GLU A 151 -58.54 -28.40 22.71
C GLU A 151 -59.87 -28.17 21.98
N GLY A 152 -60.03 -27.04 21.25
CA GLY A 152 -61.28 -26.67 20.54
C GLY A 152 -61.26 -26.97 19.04
N LEU A 153 -60.21 -27.60 18.51
CA LEU A 153 -60.08 -27.85 17.07
C LEU A 153 -60.90 -29.09 16.61
N GLY A 154 -61.72 -28.91 15.57
CA GLY A 154 -62.29 -30.00 14.80
C GLY A 154 -61.24 -30.70 13.92
N ASP A 155 -61.57 -31.91 13.41
CA ASP A 155 -60.65 -32.77 12.64
C ASP A 155 -59.94 -32.16 11.44
N THR A 156 -60.31 -30.94 11.03
CA THR A 156 -59.79 -30.25 9.84
C THR A 156 -58.98 -28.97 10.15
N GLU A 157 -58.92 -28.54 11.41
CA GLU A 157 -58.22 -27.28 11.80
C GLU A 157 -56.82 -27.55 12.37
N LYS A 158 -55.85 -26.75 11.92
CA LYS A 158 -54.44 -26.85 12.39
C LYS A 158 -54.23 -26.01 13.64
N PRO A 159 -53.48 -26.52 14.67
CA PRO A 159 -53.20 -25.74 15.85
C PRO A 159 -52.33 -24.51 15.54
N VAL A 160 -52.61 -23.44 16.25
CA VAL A 160 -51.78 -22.21 16.16
C VAL A 160 -50.43 -22.48 16.81
N ILE A 161 -49.37 -22.52 15.98
CA ILE A 161 -47.99 -22.68 16.43
C ILE A 161 -47.20 -21.43 16.01
N VAL A 162 -46.60 -20.78 16.97
CA VAL A 162 -45.69 -19.64 16.76
C VAL A 162 -44.27 -20.07 17.09
N LYS A 163 -43.35 -19.76 16.22
CA LYS A 163 -41.91 -20.06 16.43
C LYS A 163 -41.16 -18.76 16.72
N SER A 164 -40.22 -18.85 17.64
CA SER A 164 -39.29 -17.75 17.89
C SER A 164 -38.42 -17.52 16.64
N GLN A 165 -38.16 -16.24 16.35
CA GLN A 165 -37.28 -15.86 15.24
C GLN A 165 -35.86 -16.00 15.61
N VAL A 166 -35.05 -16.58 14.71
CA VAL A 166 -33.59 -16.71 14.82
C VAL A 166 -32.96 -15.70 13.84
N PRO A 167 -31.85 -15.04 14.21
CA PRO A 167 -31.13 -14.18 13.30
C PRO A 167 -30.82 -14.89 11.97
N LYS A 168 -30.91 -14.17 10.86
CA LYS A 168 -30.58 -14.73 9.56
C LYS A 168 -29.07 -15.02 9.50
N ALA A 169 -28.70 -16.17 8.92
CA ALA A 169 -27.30 -16.48 8.65
C ALA A 169 -26.72 -15.50 7.62
N LEU A 170 -25.44 -15.14 7.82
CA LEU A 170 -24.73 -14.23 6.92
C LEU A 170 -24.69 -14.78 5.48
N VAL A 171 -24.36 -16.08 5.32
CA VAL A 171 -24.22 -16.76 4.05
C VAL A 171 -25.21 -17.92 3.98
N GLY A 172 -26.43 -17.66 3.55
CA GLY A 172 -27.44 -18.67 3.31
C GLY A 172 -27.50 -19.78 4.36
N LYS A 173 -27.29 -21.05 3.96
CA LYS A 173 -27.25 -22.21 4.85
C LYS A 173 -25.85 -22.56 5.33
N GLY A 174 -24.85 -21.71 5.04
CA GLY A 174 -23.45 -21.97 5.41
C GLY A 174 -23.17 -21.75 6.90
N PRO A 175 -22.12 -22.36 7.44
CA PRO A 175 -21.71 -22.20 8.84
C PRO A 175 -20.93 -20.90 9.10
N ALA A 176 -20.87 -19.98 8.14
CA ALA A 176 -20.06 -18.76 8.23
C ALA A 176 -20.73 -17.71 9.13
N SER A 177 -20.11 -17.35 10.23
CA SER A 177 -20.43 -16.16 11.00
C SER A 177 -19.73 -14.94 10.44
N GLU A 178 -20.19 -13.75 10.83
CA GLU A 178 -19.57 -12.47 10.43
C GLU A 178 -18.09 -12.40 10.83
N SER A 179 -17.74 -12.90 12.01
CA SER A 179 -16.37 -12.88 12.53
C SER A 179 -15.42 -13.77 11.71
N VAL A 180 -15.87 -14.94 11.27
CA VAL A 180 -15.05 -15.86 10.46
C VAL A 180 -14.78 -15.27 9.08
N VAL A 181 -15.81 -14.67 8.44
CA VAL A 181 -15.63 -14.05 7.12
C VAL A 181 -14.78 -12.80 7.22
N ALA A 182 -14.99 -11.94 8.22
CA ALA A 182 -14.17 -10.76 8.44
C ALA A 182 -12.69 -11.14 8.69
N TRP A 183 -12.44 -12.17 9.49
CA TRP A 183 -11.07 -12.69 9.71
C TRP A 183 -10.44 -13.21 8.41
N THR A 184 -11.20 -13.98 7.62
CA THR A 184 -10.73 -14.52 6.33
C THR A 184 -10.34 -13.39 5.36
N MET A 185 -11.17 -12.34 5.29
CA MET A 185 -10.89 -11.15 4.46
C MET A 185 -9.67 -10.38 4.97
N TYR A 186 -9.59 -10.14 6.28
CA TYR A 186 -8.46 -9.45 6.90
C TYR A 186 -7.14 -10.16 6.63
N GLN A 187 -7.09 -11.49 6.84
CA GLN A 187 -5.91 -12.28 6.55
C GLN A 187 -5.53 -12.23 5.06
N LYS A 188 -6.50 -12.28 4.16
CA LYS A 188 -6.24 -12.27 2.72
C LYS A 188 -5.77 -10.90 2.23
N TYR A 189 -6.44 -9.82 2.60
CA TYR A 189 -6.26 -8.50 1.98
C TYR A 189 -5.34 -7.57 2.78
N ALA A 190 -5.33 -7.67 4.11
CA ALA A 190 -4.43 -6.87 4.94
C ALA A 190 -3.08 -7.57 5.17
N ASN A 191 -3.11 -8.90 5.47
CA ASN A 191 -1.91 -9.66 5.78
C ASN A 191 -1.33 -10.42 4.57
N GLY A 192 -1.96 -10.33 3.40
CA GLY A 192 -1.48 -10.99 2.18
C GLY A 192 -1.49 -12.53 2.24
N LEU A 193 -2.23 -13.14 3.20
CA LEU A 193 -2.24 -14.58 3.40
C LEU A 193 -3.18 -15.28 2.41
N PRO A 194 -2.67 -16.09 1.45
CA PRO A 194 -3.51 -16.75 0.45
C PRO A 194 -4.49 -17.76 1.09
N LEU A 195 -5.66 -17.95 0.47
CA LEU A 195 -6.69 -18.83 0.99
C LEU A 195 -6.22 -20.27 1.21
N TYR A 196 -5.29 -20.78 0.40
CA TYR A 196 -4.74 -22.14 0.59
C TYR A 196 -3.92 -22.28 1.88
N ARG A 197 -3.26 -21.20 2.34
CA ARG A 197 -2.57 -21.19 3.62
C ARG A 197 -3.57 -21.07 4.76
N GLN A 198 -4.60 -20.26 4.62
CA GLN A 198 -5.70 -20.17 5.58
C GLN A 198 -6.42 -21.52 5.73
N GLU A 199 -6.64 -22.27 4.64
CA GLU A 199 -7.19 -23.64 4.70
C GLU A 199 -6.34 -24.58 5.55
N LYS A 200 -5.00 -24.46 5.48
CA LYS A 200 -4.09 -25.24 6.32
C LYS A 200 -4.12 -24.79 7.78
N ASP A 201 -4.23 -23.49 8.00
CA ASP A 201 -4.31 -22.90 9.33
C ASP A 201 -5.60 -23.32 10.06
N TRP A 202 -6.75 -23.31 9.37
CA TRP A 202 -8.02 -23.78 9.92
C TRP A 202 -7.97 -25.23 10.44
N LYS A 203 -7.13 -26.10 9.88
CA LYS A 203 -6.96 -27.47 10.37
C LYS A 203 -6.36 -27.53 11.77
N GLN A 204 -5.61 -26.53 12.19
CA GLN A 204 -5.05 -26.46 13.55
C GLN A 204 -6.15 -26.18 14.59
N TYR A 205 -7.27 -25.58 14.18
CA TYR A 205 -8.45 -25.38 15.01
C TYR A 205 -9.48 -26.53 14.89
N ALA A 206 -9.03 -27.72 14.49
CA ALA A 206 -9.85 -28.92 14.31
C ALA A 206 -11.05 -28.71 13.35
N THR A 207 -10.97 -27.75 12.43
CA THR A 207 -12.04 -27.48 11.46
C THR A 207 -11.55 -27.67 10.02
N GLN A 208 -12.42 -28.20 9.16
CA GLN A 208 -12.10 -28.46 7.75
C GLN A 208 -12.87 -27.51 6.86
N VAL A 209 -12.36 -26.29 6.70
CA VAL A 209 -12.92 -25.31 5.78
C VAL A 209 -12.05 -25.23 4.54
N SER A 210 -12.58 -25.61 3.38
CA SER A 210 -11.82 -25.60 2.13
C SER A 210 -11.58 -24.16 1.64
N ARG A 211 -10.49 -23.93 0.90
CA ARG A 211 -10.23 -22.65 0.22
C ARG A 211 -11.36 -22.22 -0.70
N THR A 212 -12.07 -23.17 -1.33
CA THR A 212 -13.24 -22.89 -2.15
C THR A 212 -14.37 -22.31 -1.32
N THR A 213 -14.62 -22.89 -0.14
CA THR A 213 -15.63 -22.40 0.80
C THR A 213 -15.30 -20.99 1.27
N LEU A 214 -14.03 -20.75 1.66
CA LEU A 214 -13.56 -19.41 2.04
C LEU A 214 -13.74 -18.38 0.91
N ALA A 215 -13.40 -18.77 -0.34
CA ALA A 215 -13.59 -17.92 -1.51
C ALA A 215 -15.07 -17.59 -1.73
N ASN A 216 -15.95 -18.58 -1.66
CA ASN A 216 -17.39 -18.39 -1.83
C ASN A 216 -17.99 -17.46 -0.77
N TRP A 217 -17.53 -17.53 0.48
CA TRP A 217 -17.99 -16.60 1.53
C TRP A 217 -17.59 -15.16 1.22
N ILE A 218 -16.33 -14.95 0.79
CA ILE A 218 -15.85 -13.64 0.40
C ILE A 218 -16.66 -13.08 -0.77
N ILE A 219 -16.83 -13.88 -1.83
CA ILE A 219 -17.57 -13.47 -3.04
C ILE A 219 -19.03 -13.14 -2.69
N TYR A 220 -19.68 -13.99 -1.91
CA TYR A 220 -21.06 -13.76 -1.47
C TYR A 220 -21.18 -12.42 -0.71
N CYS A 221 -20.32 -12.19 0.26
CA CYS A 221 -20.35 -10.95 1.04
C CYS A 221 -20.00 -9.72 0.18
N ALA A 222 -19.08 -9.86 -0.77
CA ALA A 222 -18.76 -8.79 -1.71
C ALA A 222 -19.99 -8.38 -2.52
N GLN A 223 -20.72 -9.35 -3.08
CA GLN A 223 -21.89 -9.09 -3.94
C GLN A 223 -23.11 -8.58 -3.17
N HIS A 224 -23.38 -9.11 -1.96
CA HIS A 224 -24.61 -8.84 -1.24
C HIS A 224 -24.52 -7.71 -0.23
N TYR A 225 -23.36 -7.48 0.35
CA TYR A 225 -23.17 -6.49 1.42
C TYR A 225 -22.24 -5.36 1.05
N PHE A 226 -21.16 -5.61 0.30
CA PHE A 226 -20.17 -4.58 0.00
C PHE A 226 -20.43 -3.84 -1.31
N GLN A 227 -21.10 -4.47 -2.29
CA GLN A 227 -21.44 -3.77 -3.53
C GLN A 227 -22.28 -2.51 -3.30
N PRO A 228 -23.34 -2.52 -2.47
CA PRO A 228 -24.10 -1.30 -2.16
C PRO A 228 -23.23 -0.20 -1.48
N LEU A 229 -22.27 -0.59 -0.64
CA LEU A 229 -21.35 0.36 -0.01
C LEU A 229 -20.34 0.92 -1.03
N TYR A 230 -19.85 0.07 -1.92
CA TYR A 230 -18.99 0.50 -3.03
C TYR A 230 -19.68 1.52 -3.91
N ASP A 231 -20.91 1.25 -4.31
CA ASP A 231 -21.74 2.14 -5.13
C ASP A 231 -22.05 3.46 -4.40
N TYR A 232 -22.27 3.41 -3.09
CA TYR A 232 -22.42 4.61 -2.26
C TYR A 232 -21.13 5.43 -2.25
N PHE A 233 -19.98 4.83 -1.95
CA PHE A 233 -18.70 5.52 -1.94
C PHE A 233 -18.31 6.07 -3.31
N HIS A 234 -18.66 5.35 -4.39
CA HIS A 234 -18.45 5.84 -5.75
C HIS A 234 -19.25 7.13 -6.00
N ARG A 235 -20.55 7.15 -5.66
CA ARG A 235 -21.37 8.37 -5.77
C ARG A 235 -20.82 9.52 -4.92
N GLU A 236 -20.32 9.23 -3.72
CA GLU A 236 -19.72 10.27 -2.87
C GLU A 236 -18.36 10.76 -3.42
N LEU A 237 -17.56 9.88 -4.04
CA LEU A 237 -16.31 10.28 -4.70
C LEU A 237 -16.60 11.21 -5.90
N LEU A 238 -17.61 10.93 -6.69
CA LEU A 238 -17.99 11.78 -7.84
C LEU A 238 -18.43 13.20 -7.44
N LYS A 239 -18.84 13.42 -6.21
CA LYS A 239 -19.21 14.76 -5.68
C LYS A 239 -17.99 15.56 -5.21
N ARG A 240 -16.80 14.94 -5.11
CA ARG A 240 -15.59 15.62 -4.61
C ARG A 240 -15.04 16.57 -5.66
N SER A 241 -14.47 17.67 -5.20
CA SER A 241 -13.87 18.70 -6.08
C SER A 241 -12.48 18.31 -6.59
N PHE A 242 -11.81 17.37 -5.91
CA PHE A 242 -10.48 16.87 -6.25
C PHE A 242 -10.41 15.37 -6.08
N ALA A 243 -9.95 14.69 -7.10
CA ALA A 243 -9.71 13.25 -7.09
C ALA A 243 -8.33 12.93 -7.70
N MET A 244 -7.84 11.74 -7.42
CA MET A 244 -6.62 11.18 -7.95
C MET A 244 -6.94 9.84 -8.60
N ALA A 245 -6.29 9.54 -9.71
CA ALA A 245 -6.40 8.25 -10.38
C ALA A 245 -5.04 7.75 -10.86
N ASP A 246 -4.82 6.46 -10.71
CA ASP A 246 -3.62 5.75 -11.16
C ASP A 246 -3.97 4.32 -11.55
N GLU A 247 -3.16 3.66 -12.38
CA GLU A 247 -3.37 2.28 -12.74
C GLU A 247 -2.10 1.44 -12.54
N THR A 248 -2.30 0.24 -11.99
CA THR A 248 -1.23 -0.74 -11.78
C THR A 248 -1.49 -1.99 -12.60
N ARG A 249 -0.47 -2.50 -13.26
CA ARG A 249 -0.53 -3.76 -13.99
C ARG A 249 -0.65 -4.93 -13.03
N VAL A 250 -1.62 -5.81 -13.31
CA VAL A 250 -1.83 -7.06 -12.57
C VAL A 250 -1.85 -8.22 -13.54
N GLN A 251 -1.38 -9.38 -13.10
CA GLN A 251 -1.46 -10.62 -13.88
C GLN A 251 -2.58 -11.48 -13.32
N VAL A 252 -3.53 -11.85 -14.18
CA VAL A 252 -4.62 -12.78 -13.86
C VAL A 252 -4.38 -14.06 -14.65
N LEU A 253 -4.05 -15.14 -13.94
CA LEU A 253 -3.64 -16.41 -14.56
C LEU A 253 -4.78 -17.11 -15.28
N HIS A 254 -6.01 -17.00 -14.77
CA HIS A 254 -7.22 -17.63 -15.32
C HIS A 254 -8.26 -16.56 -15.63
N GLU A 255 -8.08 -15.88 -16.75
CA GLU A 255 -9.02 -14.89 -17.26
C GLU A 255 -9.64 -15.47 -18.57
N GLU A 256 -10.98 -15.49 -18.62
CA GLU A 256 -11.70 -16.08 -19.74
C GLU A 256 -11.31 -15.39 -21.06
N GLY A 257 -10.99 -16.17 -22.09
CA GLY A 257 -10.61 -15.67 -23.40
C GLY A 257 -9.23 -15.04 -23.51
N ARG A 258 -8.40 -15.08 -22.42
CA ARG A 258 -7.07 -14.45 -22.41
C ARG A 258 -5.97 -15.41 -21.97
N ARG A 259 -4.76 -15.15 -22.49
CA ARG A 259 -3.56 -15.93 -22.11
C ARG A 259 -3.10 -15.51 -20.72
N ALA A 260 -2.55 -16.46 -19.94
CA ALA A 260 -2.02 -16.21 -18.59
C ALA A 260 -0.94 -15.11 -18.51
N GLN A 261 -0.22 -14.86 -19.61
CA GLN A 261 0.77 -13.77 -19.69
C GLN A 261 0.18 -12.40 -20.02
N SER A 262 -1.12 -12.33 -20.34
CA SER A 262 -1.79 -11.05 -20.62
C SER A 262 -1.78 -10.17 -19.38
N GLN A 263 -1.52 -8.89 -19.59
CA GLN A 263 -1.56 -7.90 -18.51
C GLN A 263 -2.96 -7.32 -18.40
N SER A 264 -3.52 -7.39 -17.22
CA SER A 264 -4.73 -6.70 -16.81
C SER A 264 -4.37 -5.54 -15.88
N PHE A 265 -5.33 -4.71 -15.50
CA PHE A 265 -5.06 -3.48 -14.77
C PHE A 265 -5.97 -3.36 -13.56
N MET A 266 -5.39 -2.92 -12.47
CA MET A 266 -6.11 -2.46 -11.28
C MET A 266 -6.04 -0.94 -11.27
N TRP A 267 -7.19 -0.31 -11.40
CA TRP A 267 -7.38 1.13 -11.33
C TRP A 267 -7.61 1.54 -9.90
N LEU A 268 -6.99 2.60 -9.48
CA LEU A 268 -7.16 3.23 -8.17
C LEU A 268 -7.77 4.60 -8.36
N PHE A 269 -8.86 4.86 -7.65
CA PHE A 269 -9.48 6.18 -7.57
C PHE A 269 -9.54 6.62 -6.12
N ARG A 270 -9.04 7.80 -5.84
CA ARG A 270 -8.96 8.34 -4.48
C ARG A 270 -9.49 9.76 -4.44
N SER A 271 -10.27 10.09 -3.40
CA SER A 271 -10.61 11.50 -3.12
C SER A 271 -9.42 12.28 -2.57
N GLY A 272 -9.38 13.58 -2.78
CA GLY A 272 -8.39 14.47 -2.19
C GLY A 272 -8.61 14.71 -0.70
N GLU A 273 -7.76 15.55 -0.14
CA GLU A 273 -7.83 15.99 1.26
C GLU A 273 -8.66 17.27 1.36
N ASP A 274 -9.98 17.13 1.39
CA ASP A 274 -10.97 18.22 1.43
C ASP A 274 -11.63 18.40 2.80
N GLY A 275 -11.04 17.80 3.85
CA GLY A 275 -11.58 17.80 5.22
C GLY A 275 -12.63 16.73 5.49
N LEU A 276 -13.02 15.96 4.47
CA LEU A 276 -13.92 14.83 4.60
C LEU A 276 -13.14 13.51 4.64
N PRO A 277 -13.72 12.42 5.14
CA PRO A 277 -13.08 11.11 5.11
C PRO A 277 -12.63 10.72 3.71
N VAL A 278 -11.42 10.19 3.60
CA VAL A 278 -10.85 9.76 2.33
C VAL A 278 -11.61 8.55 1.80
N ILE A 279 -11.96 8.60 0.53
CA ILE A 279 -12.55 7.48 -0.21
C ILE A 279 -11.48 6.91 -1.14
N ILE A 280 -11.27 5.60 -1.09
CA ILE A 280 -10.35 4.88 -1.96
C ILE A 280 -11.13 3.72 -2.58
N LEU A 281 -11.19 3.69 -3.91
CA LEU A 281 -11.89 2.66 -4.67
C LEU A 281 -10.95 2.02 -5.69
N TYR A 282 -11.10 0.73 -5.85
CA TYR A 282 -10.36 -0.06 -6.83
C TYR A 282 -11.32 -0.55 -7.91
N GLY A 283 -10.89 -0.45 -9.16
CA GLY A 283 -11.60 -0.99 -10.31
C GLY A 283 -10.70 -1.95 -11.10
N TYR A 284 -11.19 -3.13 -11.41
CA TYR A 284 -10.48 -4.07 -12.27
C TYR A 284 -10.87 -3.85 -13.74
N SER A 285 -9.87 -3.88 -14.63
CA SER A 285 -10.11 -3.89 -16.07
C SER A 285 -9.15 -4.85 -16.76
N PRO A 286 -9.60 -5.67 -17.70
CA PRO A 286 -8.75 -6.54 -18.47
C PRO A 286 -7.81 -5.78 -19.41
N THR A 287 -8.07 -4.52 -19.69
CA THR A 287 -7.27 -3.68 -20.58
C THR A 287 -6.93 -2.34 -19.93
N SER A 288 -5.90 -1.69 -20.44
CA SER A 288 -5.57 -0.31 -20.08
C SER A 288 -6.43 0.72 -20.84
N SER A 289 -7.57 0.34 -21.42
CA SER A 289 -8.38 1.27 -22.20
C SER A 289 -8.88 2.43 -21.32
N GLY A 290 -8.73 3.66 -21.79
CA GLY A 290 -9.30 4.85 -21.14
C GLY A 290 -10.83 4.85 -21.02
N SER A 291 -11.51 3.87 -21.65
CA SER A 291 -12.96 3.66 -21.48
C SER A 291 -13.32 3.36 -20.03
N HIS A 292 -12.48 2.60 -19.31
CA HIS A 292 -12.73 2.29 -17.89
C HIS A 292 -12.71 3.56 -17.03
N ALA A 293 -11.71 4.42 -17.20
CA ALA A 293 -11.65 5.69 -16.49
C ALA A 293 -12.83 6.60 -16.85
N ARG A 294 -13.24 6.63 -18.12
CA ARG A 294 -14.38 7.41 -18.59
C ARG A 294 -15.69 6.92 -17.97
N GLU A 295 -15.89 5.63 -17.91
CA GLU A 295 -17.08 5.02 -17.31
C GLU A 295 -17.13 5.29 -15.81
N PHE A 296 -16.03 5.04 -15.10
CA PHE A 296 -15.94 5.25 -13.67
C PHE A 296 -16.14 6.71 -13.27
N LEU A 297 -15.53 7.65 -14.01
CA LEU A 297 -15.60 9.09 -13.75
C LEU A 297 -16.77 9.78 -14.46
N ASN A 298 -17.72 9.01 -14.98
CA ASN A 298 -18.90 9.61 -15.62
C ASN A 298 -19.71 10.45 -14.61
N GLY A 299 -19.93 11.73 -14.95
CA GLY A 299 -20.58 12.70 -14.07
C GLY A 299 -19.66 13.34 -13.02
N TYR A 300 -18.37 13.03 -13.01
CA TYR A 300 -17.40 13.75 -12.19
C TYR A 300 -17.08 15.11 -12.80
N HIS A 301 -17.10 16.16 -11.96
CA HIS A 301 -16.75 17.53 -12.34
C HIS A 301 -15.78 18.09 -11.30
N GLY A 302 -14.51 18.21 -11.66
CA GLY A 302 -13.50 18.71 -10.72
C GLY A 302 -12.07 18.54 -11.24
N TYR A 303 -11.11 18.67 -10.34
CA TYR A 303 -9.71 18.44 -10.64
C TYR A 303 -9.39 16.95 -10.50
N LEU A 304 -8.68 16.39 -11.49
CA LEU A 304 -8.23 15.02 -11.47
C LEU A 304 -6.70 14.97 -11.61
N GLU A 305 -6.03 14.55 -10.55
CA GLU A 305 -4.60 14.28 -10.61
C GLU A 305 -4.34 12.88 -11.16
N THR A 306 -3.49 12.81 -12.18
CA THR A 306 -3.12 11.55 -12.81
C THR A 306 -1.64 11.58 -13.22
N ASP A 307 -1.14 10.42 -13.59
CA ASP A 307 0.11 10.30 -14.35
C ASP A 307 -0.05 10.83 -15.80
N GLY A 308 0.88 10.44 -16.66
CA GLY A 308 0.84 10.86 -18.07
C GLY A 308 0.08 9.94 -19.01
N TYR A 309 -0.69 9.01 -18.53
CA TYR A 309 -1.42 8.09 -19.39
C TYR A 309 -2.49 8.82 -20.23
N GLN A 310 -2.51 8.50 -21.53
CA GLN A 310 -3.40 9.20 -22.48
C GLN A 310 -4.88 8.86 -22.29
N GLY A 311 -5.20 7.76 -21.62
CA GLY A 311 -6.57 7.35 -21.32
C GLY A 311 -7.37 8.35 -20.49
N TYR A 312 -6.68 9.23 -19.77
CA TYR A 312 -7.31 10.34 -19.04
C TYR A 312 -7.51 11.61 -19.87
N ASN A 313 -7.00 11.65 -21.11
CA ASN A 313 -7.23 12.79 -21.99
C ASN A 313 -8.71 12.84 -22.42
N SER A 314 -9.24 14.02 -22.54
CA SER A 314 -10.61 14.25 -23.08
C SER A 314 -11.73 13.66 -22.20
N LEU A 315 -11.55 13.63 -20.88
CA LEU A 315 -12.66 13.36 -19.95
C LEU A 315 -13.51 14.64 -19.82
N PRO A 316 -14.81 14.60 -20.16
CA PRO A 316 -15.63 15.80 -20.18
C PRO A 316 -15.85 16.36 -18.76
N GLY A 317 -15.76 17.69 -18.61
CA GLY A 317 -15.96 18.37 -17.33
C GLY A 317 -14.84 18.20 -16.29
N ILE A 318 -13.76 17.53 -16.65
CA ILE A 318 -12.63 17.25 -15.75
C ILE A 318 -11.44 18.14 -16.10
N LYS A 319 -10.87 18.79 -15.08
CA LYS A 319 -9.65 19.58 -15.20
C LYS A 319 -8.47 18.75 -14.74
N ARG A 320 -7.60 18.35 -15.67
CA ARG A 320 -6.44 17.49 -15.35
C ARG A 320 -5.38 18.27 -14.59
N CYS A 321 -4.78 17.58 -13.63
CA CYS A 321 -3.60 17.96 -12.88
C CYS A 321 -2.54 16.85 -13.05
N SER A 322 -1.35 17.19 -13.50
CA SER A 322 -0.28 16.21 -13.65
C SER A 322 0.46 15.99 -12.34
N CYS A 323 0.67 14.72 -12.00
CA CYS A 323 1.38 14.32 -10.78
C CYS A 323 2.88 14.65 -10.86
N TRP A 324 3.36 15.53 -9.99
CA TRP A 324 4.77 15.90 -9.90
C TRP A 324 5.68 14.78 -9.42
N ALA A 325 5.15 13.79 -8.70
CA ALA A 325 5.91 12.60 -8.31
C ALA A 325 6.34 11.79 -9.54
N HIS A 326 5.49 11.69 -10.57
CA HIS A 326 5.84 11.04 -11.82
C HIS A 326 6.88 11.84 -12.62
N ILE A 327 6.74 13.18 -12.70
CA ILE A 327 7.75 14.04 -13.32
C ILE A 327 9.12 13.83 -12.63
N ARG A 328 9.14 13.88 -11.30
CA ARG A 328 10.35 13.65 -10.51
C ARG A 328 10.97 12.28 -10.76
N ARG A 329 10.15 11.21 -10.86
CA ARG A 329 10.61 9.84 -11.11
C ARG A 329 11.39 9.73 -12.41
N TYR A 330 10.94 10.37 -13.49
CA TYR A 330 11.66 10.36 -14.76
C TYR A 330 13.05 11.00 -14.66
N PHE A 331 13.19 12.09 -13.90
CA PHE A 331 14.52 12.68 -13.65
C PHE A 331 15.39 11.79 -12.76
N ILE A 332 14.83 11.15 -11.72
CA ILE A 332 15.57 10.17 -10.89
C ILE A 332 16.09 9.03 -11.77
N ASP A 333 15.26 8.51 -12.67
CA ASP A 333 15.63 7.44 -13.60
C ASP A 333 16.72 7.84 -14.58
N ALA A 334 16.84 9.12 -14.85
CA ALA A 334 17.86 9.67 -15.73
C ALA A 334 19.20 9.94 -15.03
N VAL A 335 19.26 9.93 -13.69
CA VAL A 335 20.49 10.12 -12.93
C VAL A 335 21.45 8.94 -13.19
N PRO A 336 22.70 9.19 -13.61
CA PRO A 336 23.69 8.13 -13.78
C PRO A 336 24.00 7.44 -12.45
N LYS A 337 24.27 6.13 -12.48
CA LYS A 337 24.63 5.36 -11.27
C LYS A 337 25.81 6.00 -10.55
N GLY A 338 25.71 6.16 -9.25
CA GLY A 338 26.77 6.74 -8.40
C GLY A 338 26.90 8.27 -8.47
N LYS A 339 26.03 8.96 -9.26
CA LYS A 339 26.09 10.41 -9.44
C LYS A 339 24.90 11.16 -8.84
N GLN A 340 24.20 10.58 -7.89
CA GLN A 340 23.03 11.17 -7.24
C GLN A 340 23.29 12.48 -6.49
N TYR A 341 24.55 12.78 -6.17
CA TYR A 341 24.99 14.00 -5.50
C TYR A 341 25.82 14.92 -6.42
N ASP A 342 25.96 14.59 -7.69
CA ASP A 342 26.67 15.42 -8.67
C ASP A 342 25.73 16.45 -9.27
N TYR A 343 25.69 17.63 -8.67
CA TYR A 343 24.81 18.75 -9.05
C TYR A 343 25.14 19.36 -10.43
N SER A 344 26.23 18.97 -11.05
CA SER A 344 26.53 19.34 -12.44
C SER A 344 25.70 18.54 -13.45
N GLN A 345 25.11 17.41 -13.01
CA GLN A 345 24.29 16.56 -13.88
C GLN A 345 22.89 17.19 -14.09
N PRO A 346 22.44 17.37 -15.34
CA PRO A 346 21.11 17.94 -15.59
C PRO A 346 19.97 17.13 -14.95
N ALA A 347 20.07 15.79 -14.90
CA ALA A 347 19.06 14.95 -14.26
C ALA A 347 18.95 15.24 -12.75
N VAL A 348 20.08 15.47 -12.07
CA VAL A 348 20.09 15.83 -10.63
C VAL A 348 19.48 17.20 -10.41
N GLN A 349 19.75 18.16 -11.30
CA GLN A 349 19.13 19.50 -11.26
C GLN A 349 17.60 19.39 -11.40
N GLY A 350 17.10 18.57 -12.33
CA GLY A 350 15.67 18.32 -12.47
C GLY A 350 15.04 17.71 -11.21
N VAL A 351 15.72 16.74 -10.57
CA VAL A 351 15.29 16.19 -9.27
C VAL A 351 15.24 17.26 -8.19
N GLN A 352 16.20 18.20 -8.16
CA GLN A 352 16.24 19.27 -7.17
C GLN A 352 15.07 20.23 -7.31
N TYR A 353 14.73 20.67 -8.54
CA TYR A 353 13.56 21.51 -8.76
C TYR A 353 12.28 20.85 -8.22
N CYS A 354 12.04 19.58 -8.58
CA CYS A 354 10.89 18.86 -8.07
C CYS A 354 10.92 18.71 -6.54
N SER A 355 12.09 18.37 -5.96
CA SER A 355 12.24 18.22 -4.50
C SER A 355 11.99 19.52 -3.76
N ARG A 356 12.36 20.65 -4.35
CA ARG A 356 12.10 21.98 -3.77
C ARG A 356 10.60 22.27 -3.70
N LEU A 357 9.82 21.93 -4.75
CA LEU A 357 8.36 22.04 -4.73
C LEU A 357 7.76 21.21 -3.59
N PHE A 358 8.16 19.93 -3.46
CA PHE A 358 7.68 19.08 -2.36
C PHE A 358 8.04 19.62 -0.97
N THR A 359 9.25 20.18 -0.82
CA THR A 359 9.69 20.77 0.46
C THR A 359 8.84 22.00 0.83
N ILE A 360 8.53 22.84 -0.15
CA ILE A 360 7.66 24.01 0.06
C ILE A 360 6.26 23.54 0.44
N GLU A 361 5.69 22.59 -0.31
CA GLU A 361 4.35 22.05 -0.07
C GLU A 361 4.24 21.40 1.32
N ASP A 362 5.23 20.61 1.72
CA ASP A 362 5.29 20.02 3.08
C ASP A 362 5.34 21.09 4.18
N SER A 363 6.10 22.16 3.95
CA SER A 363 6.16 23.30 4.88
C SER A 363 4.82 24.02 5.00
N ILE A 364 4.12 24.21 3.89
CA ILE A 364 2.79 24.83 3.86
C ILE A 364 1.79 23.96 4.62
N ASN A 365 1.77 22.66 4.32
CA ASN A 365 0.85 21.70 4.95
C ASN A 365 1.05 21.58 6.45
N LYS A 366 2.30 21.58 6.93
CA LYS A 366 2.62 21.53 8.36
C LYS A 366 2.17 22.79 9.09
N LYS A 367 2.29 23.96 8.45
CA LYS A 367 2.00 25.23 9.08
C LYS A 367 0.52 25.62 9.00
N TYR A 368 -0.16 25.23 7.93
CA TYR A 368 -1.54 25.61 7.63
C TYR A 368 -2.35 24.36 7.22
N PRO A 369 -2.54 23.37 8.11
CA PRO A 369 -3.26 22.15 7.78
C PRO A 369 -4.72 22.47 7.47
N GLY A 370 -5.20 22.01 6.30
CA GLY A 370 -6.60 22.18 5.85
C GLY A 370 -6.97 23.59 5.35
N ASP A 371 -6.09 24.57 5.44
CA ASP A 371 -6.36 25.92 4.90
C ASP A 371 -6.02 25.99 3.41
N HIS A 372 -6.98 25.61 2.58
CA HIS A 372 -6.81 25.57 1.13
C HIS A 372 -6.61 26.95 0.47
N GLN A 373 -7.19 28.00 1.04
CA GLN A 373 -6.98 29.37 0.52
C GLN A 373 -5.57 29.84 0.79
N LYS A 374 -5.08 29.63 2.00
CA LYS A 374 -3.71 29.97 2.36
C LYS A 374 -2.70 29.14 1.58
N ARG A 375 -2.98 27.87 1.36
CA ARG A 375 -2.16 26.98 0.51
C ARG A 375 -2.04 27.54 -0.91
N LYS A 376 -3.16 27.87 -1.55
CA LYS A 376 -3.16 28.50 -2.88
C LYS A 376 -2.33 29.77 -2.92
N GLN A 377 -2.53 30.67 -1.97
CA GLN A 377 -1.78 31.92 -1.89
C GLN A 377 -0.26 31.66 -1.80
N LEU A 378 0.16 30.78 -0.89
CA LEU A 378 1.57 30.48 -0.65
C LEU A 378 2.22 29.71 -1.81
N ARG A 379 1.49 28.88 -2.53
CA ARG A 379 1.95 28.27 -3.78
C ARG A 379 2.27 29.31 -4.84
N LEU A 380 1.37 30.26 -5.05
CA LEU A 380 1.60 31.37 -6.00
C LEU A 380 2.79 32.24 -5.59
N GLU A 381 3.02 32.42 -4.30
CA GLU A 381 4.13 33.22 -3.79
C GLU A 381 5.48 32.47 -3.85
N LYS A 382 5.50 31.17 -3.47
CA LYS A 382 6.75 30.45 -3.24
C LYS A 382 7.08 29.40 -4.29
N GLU A 383 6.07 28.70 -4.83
CA GLU A 383 6.29 27.62 -5.80
C GLU A 383 6.27 28.12 -7.24
N LYS A 384 5.41 29.08 -7.57
CA LYS A 384 5.36 29.64 -8.92
C LYS A 384 6.72 30.14 -9.42
N PRO A 385 7.54 30.88 -8.64
CA PRO A 385 8.88 31.25 -9.08
C PRO A 385 9.81 30.06 -9.33
N VAL A 386 9.65 28.97 -8.54
CA VAL A 386 10.43 27.73 -8.74
C VAL A 386 10.01 27.04 -10.03
N LEU A 387 8.71 27.03 -10.34
CA LEU A 387 8.17 26.49 -11.59
C LEU A 387 8.66 27.28 -12.81
N GLU A 388 8.61 28.60 -12.75
CA GLU A 388 9.12 29.47 -13.82
C GLU A 388 10.62 29.20 -14.07
N ALA A 389 11.41 29.06 -13.01
CA ALA A 389 12.81 28.71 -13.12
C ALA A 389 13.02 27.28 -13.66
N PHE A 390 12.20 26.33 -13.26
CA PHE A 390 12.24 24.95 -13.77
C PHE A 390 11.94 24.90 -15.26
N TRP A 391 10.89 25.57 -15.72
CA TRP A 391 10.52 25.57 -17.14
C TRP A 391 11.57 26.31 -17.99
N SER A 392 12.09 27.45 -17.51
CA SER A 392 13.17 28.16 -18.19
C SER A 392 14.44 27.29 -18.31
N TRP A 393 14.78 26.56 -17.24
CA TRP A 393 15.88 25.61 -17.27
C TRP A 393 15.60 24.44 -18.23
N LEU A 394 14.39 23.88 -18.21
CA LEU A 394 13.99 22.74 -19.03
C LEU A 394 14.03 23.10 -20.53
N ASP A 395 13.58 24.31 -20.90
CA ASP A 395 13.58 24.81 -22.28
C ASP A 395 15.01 24.92 -22.86
N GLN A 396 16.03 24.98 -22.01
CA GLN A 396 17.45 25.04 -22.43
C GLN A 396 18.07 23.66 -22.59
N GLN A 397 17.42 22.59 -22.11
CA GLN A 397 17.99 21.24 -22.18
C GLN A 397 17.98 20.71 -23.60
N ARG A 398 19.09 20.10 -24.02
CA ARG A 398 19.26 19.46 -25.33
C ARG A 398 19.85 18.06 -25.14
N PRO A 399 19.09 17.15 -24.51
CA PRO A 399 19.59 15.80 -24.25
C PRO A 399 19.77 15.00 -25.54
N GLN A 400 20.64 14.01 -25.48
CA GLN A 400 20.77 13.06 -26.57
C GLN A 400 19.45 12.33 -26.81
N ARG A 401 19.03 12.25 -28.07
CA ARG A 401 17.77 11.61 -28.47
C ARG A 401 17.68 10.16 -27.95
N ASN A 402 16.51 9.79 -27.45
CA ASN A 402 16.20 8.48 -26.85
C ASN A 402 16.95 8.17 -25.53
N SER A 403 17.75 9.09 -24.99
CA SER A 403 18.34 8.94 -23.65
C SER A 403 17.28 8.98 -22.56
N ARG A 404 17.64 8.56 -21.33
CA ARG A 404 16.74 8.69 -20.18
C ARG A 404 16.42 10.14 -19.85
N MET A 405 17.40 11.03 -20.05
CA MET A 405 17.20 12.46 -19.86
C MET A 405 16.25 13.04 -20.92
N ASP A 406 16.35 12.60 -22.18
CA ASP A 406 15.42 12.99 -23.25
C ASP A 406 13.98 12.58 -22.92
N LYS A 407 13.81 11.36 -22.37
CA LYS A 407 12.49 10.91 -21.91
C LYS A 407 11.96 11.77 -20.75
N ALA A 408 12.82 12.17 -19.81
CA ALA A 408 12.41 13.01 -18.67
C ALA A 408 11.99 14.41 -19.14
N VAL A 409 12.79 15.03 -20.01
CA VAL A 409 12.47 16.34 -20.61
C VAL A 409 11.16 16.28 -21.40
N THR A 410 11.05 15.32 -22.31
CA THR A 410 9.83 15.14 -23.14
C THR A 410 8.60 14.88 -22.28
N TYR A 411 8.74 14.05 -21.24
CA TYR A 411 7.63 13.76 -20.32
C TYR A 411 7.15 15.02 -19.60
N ALA A 412 8.05 15.83 -19.07
CA ALA A 412 7.72 17.07 -18.39
C ALA A 412 7.12 18.10 -19.36
N MET A 413 7.76 18.33 -20.53
CA MET A 413 7.30 19.29 -21.54
C MET A 413 5.86 19.00 -22.03
N ASN A 414 5.53 17.74 -22.28
CA ASN A 414 4.20 17.34 -22.72
C ASN A 414 3.10 17.55 -21.65
N ARG A 415 3.48 17.94 -20.42
CA ARG A 415 2.57 18.14 -19.29
C ARG A 415 2.64 19.53 -18.68
N ARG A 416 3.37 20.43 -19.31
CA ARG A 416 3.57 21.81 -18.82
C ARG A 416 2.26 22.45 -18.40
N ASP A 417 1.25 22.43 -19.27
CA ASP A 417 -0.04 23.09 -19.03
C ASP A 417 -0.80 22.45 -17.85
N THR A 418 -0.72 21.11 -17.70
CA THR A 418 -1.43 20.41 -16.65
C THR A 418 -0.64 20.28 -15.35
N ALA A 419 0.69 20.45 -15.39
CA ALA A 419 1.55 20.43 -14.21
C ALA A 419 1.41 21.67 -13.34
N GLU A 420 0.90 22.79 -13.88
CA GLU A 420 0.64 24.02 -13.13
C GLU A 420 -0.81 24.13 -12.63
N THR A 421 -1.70 23.22 -13.06
CA THR A 421 -3.13 23.25 -12.70
C THR A 421 -3.37 23.25 -11.19
N TYR A 422 -2.50 22.61 -10.40
CA TYR A 422 -2.61 22.55 -8.94
C TYR A 422 -2.47 23.93 -8.26
N LEU A 423 -1.89 24.92 -8.93
CA LEU A 423 -1.81 26.31 -8.44
C LEU A 423 -3.18 27.01 -8.42
N GLU A 424 -4.13 26.52 -9.20
CA GLU A 424 -5.44 27.14 -9.33
C GLU A 424 -6.33 26.90 -8.10
N ASP A 425 -6.13 25.77 -7.42
CA ASP A 425 -6.93 25.38 -6.27
C ASP A 425 -6.07 24.73 -5.18
N GLY A 426 -6.13 25.27 -3.97
CA GLY A 426 -5.37 24.73 -2.84
C GLY A 426 -5.81 23.34 -2.36
N ARG A 427 -6.91 22.80 -2.89
CA ARG A 427 -7.34 21.40 -2.63
C ARG A 427 -6.61 20.39 -3.50
N CYS A 428 -6.07 20.81 -4.66
CA CYS A 428 -5.17 19.96 -5.45
C CYS A 428 -3.90 19.65 -4.65
N ARG A 429 -3.29 18.50 -4.87
CA ARG A 429 -2.11 18.09 -4.11
C ARG A 429 -0.88 17.87 -5.02
#